data_d09c7388925a0c5f78894803c03142fc
#
_entry.id   d09c7388925a0c5f78894803c03142fc
#
_cell.length_a   1.000
_cell.length_b   1.000
_cell.length_c   1.000
_cell.angle_alpha   90.00
_cell.angle_beta   90.00
_cell.angle_gamma   90.00
#
_symmetry.space_group_name_H-M   'P 1'
#
loop_
_entity.id
_entity.type
_entity.pdbx_description
1 polymer ?
#
loop_
_entity_poly.entity_id
_entity_poly.type
_entity_poly.pdbx_seq_one_letter_code
_entity_poly.pdbx_strand_id
1 'polypeptide(L)'
;MVGVQMALKEGDQVITGYRDNGHMLVCGMDAKGVMAELTGRRGGYSKGKGGSMHMFSIEKNFYGGHGIVGAQVSLGTGLAFANRYRGND
;
A
#
# COMPACT_ATOMS: atom_id res chain seq x y z
N MET A 1 -10.59 6.61 -6.46
CA MET A 1 -9.61 5.57 -6.08
C MET A 1 -8.93 4.96 -7.29
N VAL A 2 -9.63 4.19 -8.12
CA VAL A 2 -9.04 3.52 -9.30
C VAL A 2 -8.45 4.55 -10.28
N GLY A 3 -9.18 5.63 -10.55
CA GLY A 3 -8.72 6.67 -11.46
C GLY A 3 -7.42 7.34 -11.03
N VAL A 4 -7.28 7.59 -9.72
CA VAL A 4 -6.04 8.17 -9.17
C VAL A 4 -4.88 7.17 -9.35
N GLN A 5 -5.11 5.90 -9.04
CA GLN A 5 -4.10 4.86 -9.19
C GLN A 5 -3.63 4.73 -10.63
N MET A 6 -4.55 4.82 -11.59
CA MET A 6 -4.22 4.73 -13.01
C MET A 6 -3.45 5.95 -13.54
N ALA A 7 -3.50 7.07 -12.83
CA ALA A 7 -2.76 8.29 -13.20
C ALA A 7 -1.31 8.26 -12.72
N LEU A 8 -0.94 7.32 -11.86
CA LEU A 8 0.41 7.22 -11.30
C LEU A 8 1.39 6.68 -12.34
N LYS A 9 2.64 7.10 -12.21
CA LYS A 9 3.75 6.63 -13.02
C LYS A 9 4.55 5.58 -12.27
N GLU A 10 5.38 4.85 -13.00
CA GLU A 10 6.33 3.93 -12.39
C GLU A 10 7.24 4.67 -11.41
N GLY A 11 7.39 4.13 -10.21
CA GLY A 11 8.18 4.73 -9.15
C GLY A 11 7.38 5.57 -8.17
N ASP A 12 6.16 5.96 -8.52
CA ASP A 12 5.30 6.68 -7.59
C ASP A 12 4.92 5.77 -6.42
N GLN A 13 4.90 6.35 -5.23
CA GLN A 13 4.61 5.62 -4.00
C GLN A 13 3.21 5.97 -3.50
N VAL A 14 2.51 4.97 -2.98
CA VAL A 14 1.15 5.13 -2.47
C VAL A 14 1.10 4.77 -0.99
N ILE A 15 0.45 5.60 -0.22
CA ILE A 15 0.17 5.33 1.18
C ILE A 15 -1.31 5.66 1.47
N THR A 16 -1.98 4.77 2.20
CA THR A 16 -3.42 4.89 2.42
C THR A 16 -3.77 4.66 3.89
N GLY A 17 -5.04 4.86 4.22
CA GLY A 17 -5.60 4.40 5.48
C GLY A 17 -5.84 2.90 5.46
N TYR A 18 -6.85 2.44 6.17
CA TYR A 18 -7.19 1.01 6.27
C TYR A 18 -8.27 0.61 5.26
N ARG A 19 -8.44 -0.71 5.06
CA ARG A 19 -9.44 -1.32 4.17
C ARG A 19 -9.37 -0.80 2.74
N ASP A 20 -8.17 -0.76 2.22
CA ASP A 20 -7.84 -0.23 0.90
C ASP A 20 -7.70 -1.35 -0.15
N ASN A 21 -8.56 -2.36 -0.09
CA ASN A 21 -8.48 -3.56 -0.93
C ASN A 21 -8.49 -3.24 -2.42
N GLY A 22 -9.30 -2.25 -2.83
CA GLY A 22 -9.34 -1.82 -4.22
C GLY A 22 -8.02 -1.23 -4.69
N HIS A 23 -7.35 -0.43 -3.86
CA HIS A 23 -6.03 0.12 -4.17
C HIS A 23 -5.00 -1.00 -4.37
N MET A 24 -5.03 -2.01 -3.49
CA MET A 24 -4.10 -3.13 -3.56
C MET A 24 -4.18 -3.84 -4.89
N LEU A 25 -5.37 -4.14 -5.35
CA LEU A 25 -5.57 -4.85 -6.61
C LEU A 25 -5.19 -4.00 -7.81
N VAL A 26 -5.54 -2.71 -7.79
CA VAL A 26 -5.24 -1.81 -8.91
C VAL A 26 -3.74 -1.52 -9.02
N CYS A 27 -3.02 -1.48 -7.91
CA CYS A 27 -1.56 -1.28 -7.95
C CYS A 27 -0.79 -2.53 -8.41
N GLY A 28 -1.48 -3.62 -8.69
CA GLY A 28 -0.90 -4.83 -9.24
C GLY A 28 -0.50 -5.87 -8.21
N MET A 29 -0.99 -5.78 -6.98
CA MET A 29 -0.76 -6.82 -5.98
C MET A 29 -1.50 -8.09 -6.39
N ASP A 30 -0.86 -9.24 -6.20
CA ASP A 30 -1.44 -10.53 -6.58
C ASP A 30 -2.73 -10.79 -5.79
N ALA A 31 -3.83 -11.00 -6.50
CA ALA A 31 -5.12 -11.30 -5.88
C ALA A 31 -5.05 -12.54 -4.98
N LYS A 32 -4.21 -13.51 -5.32
CA LYS A 32 -4.00 -14.72 -4.51
C LYS A 32 -3.38 -14.36 -3.16
N GLY A 33 -2.39 -13.48 -3.15
CA GLY A 33 -1.76 -13.01 -1.91
C GLY A 33 -2.71 -12.17 -1.06
N VAL A 34 -3.53 -11.34 -1.69
CA VAL A 34 -4.55 -10.55 -1.01
C VAL A 34 -5.58 -11.48 -0.35
N MET A 35 -6.08 -12.47 -1.08
CA MET A 35 -7.04 -13.45 -0.55
C MET A 35 -6.42 -14.25 0.61
N ALA A 36 -5.17 -14.66 0.48
CA ALA A 36 -4.47 -15.38 1.53
C ALA A 36 -4.38 -14.53 2.81
N GLU A 37 -4.11 -13.22 2.67
CA GLU A 37 -4.06 -12.32 3.81
C GLU A 37 -5.43 -12.17 4.46
N LEU A 38 -6.48 -12.00 3.67
CA LEU A 38 -7.85 -11.87 4.17
C LEU A 38 -8.33 -13.10 4.94
N THR A 39 -7.79 -14.27 4.60
CA THR A 39 -8.14 -15.54 5.27
C THR A 39 -7.13 -15.98 6.31
N GLY A 40 -6.17 -15.13 6.66
CA GLY A 40 -5.20 -15.40 7.71
C GLY A 40 -4.13 -16.43 7.34
N ARG A 41 -3.84 -16.57 6.06
CA ARG A 41 -2.86 -17.56 5.56
C ARG A 41 -1.45 -16.97 5.49
N ARG A 42 -0.46 -17.85 5.66
CA ARG A 42 0.97 -17.47 5.62
C ARG A 42 1.38 -16.84 4.28
N GLY A 43 0.75 -17.25 3.17
CA GLY A 43 1.04 -16.71 1.84
C GLY A 43 0.53 -15.30 1.61
N GLY A 44 -0.14 -14.68 2.59
CA GLY A 44 -0.62 -13.31 2.49
C GLY A 44 0.49 -12.28 2.58
N TYR A 45 0.20 -11.05 2.17
CA TYR A 45 1.18 -9.96 2.13
C TYR A 45 1.74 -9.58 3.51
N SER A 46 1.00 -9.82 4.59
CA SER A 46 1.47 -9.65 5.97
C SER A 46 1.52 -10.98 6.71
N LYS A 47 1.74 -12.07 5.98
CA LYS A 47 1.81 -13.45 6.48
C LYS A 47 0.54 -13.86 7.26
N GLY A 48 -0.59 -13.31 6.88
CA GLY A 48 -1.89 -13.58 7.49
C GLY A 48 -2.16 -12.85 8.79
N LYS A 49 -1.29 -11.92 9.18
CA LYS A 49 -1.39 -11.22 10.47
C LYS A 49 -2.04 -9.85 10.39
N GLY A 50 -2.10 -9.27 9.20
CA GLY A 50 -2.63 -7.91 9.02
C GLY A 50 -4.11 -7.85 8.66
N GLY A 51 -4.61 -8.90 8.02
CA GLY A 51 -5.98 -8.95 7.55
C GLY A 51 -6.27 -7.87 6.51
N SER A 52 -7.53 -7.45 6.44
CA SER A 52 -8.00 -6.47 5.45
C SER A 52 -7.45 -5.05 5.65
N MET A 53 -6.89 -4.75 6.81
CA MET A 53 -6.54 -3.37 7.17
C MET A 53 -5.04 -3.06 7.06
N HIS A 54 -4.20 -4.07 6.93
CA HIS A 54 -2.76 -3.89 7.04
C HIS A 54 -2.00 -4.67 5.97
N MET A 55 -2.24 -4.34 4.71
CA MET A 55 -1.50 -4.93 3.59
C MET A 55 -0.55 -3.92 2.97
N PHE A 56 0.65 -4.39 2.66
CA PHE A 56 1.74 -3.59 2.12
C PHE A 56 2.46 -4.37 1.03
N SER A 57 3.05 -3.67 0.07
CA SER A 57 3.93 -4.29 -0.91
C SER A 57 5.00 -3.30 -1.33
N ILE A 58 6.22 -3.51 -0.85
CA ILE A 58 7.37 -2.69 -1.23
C ILE A 58 7.62 -2.80 -2.73
N GLU A 59 7.46 -4.00 -3.27
CA GLU A 59 7.66 -4.29 -4.68
C GLU A 59 6.73 -3.47 -5.58
N LYS A 60 5.51 -3.19 -5.13
CA LYS A 60 4.53 -2.40 -5.86
C LYS A 60 4.47 -0.93 -5.39
N ASN A 61 5.43 -0.51 -4.57
CA ASN A 61 5.47 0.84 -3.99
C ASN A 61 4.18 1.20 -3.24
N PHE A 62 3.57 0.20 -2.61
CA PHE A 62 2.34 0.36 -1.85
C PHE A 62 2.63 0.28 -0.36
N TYR A 63 2.59 1.43 0.31
CA TYR A 63 2.90 1.58 1.74
C TYR A 63 1.62 1.83 2.56
N GLY A 64 0.51 1.29 2.10
CA GLY A 64 -0.83 1.55 2.59
C GLY A 64 -1.18 0.96 3.91
N GLY A 65 -2.37 0.64 4.23
CA GLY A 65 -2.84 -0.19 5.31
C GLY A 65 -2.63 0.31 6.74
N HIS A 66 -2.83 1.60 7.03
CA HIS A 66 -2.66 2.14 8.38
C HIS A 66 -3.99 2.25 9.12
N GLY A 67 -4.09 1.58 10.29
CA GLY A 67 -5.32 1.55 11.09
C GLY A 67 -5.61 2.85 11.82
N ILE A 68 -4.58 3.63 12.16
CA ILE A 68 -4.75 4.91 12.85
C ILE A 68 -5.08 5.99 11.83
N VAL A 69 -6.22 6.65 12.02
CA VAL A 69 -6.66 7.71 11.11
C VAL A 69 -5.67 8.88 11.15
N GLY A 70 -5.19 9.27 9.98
CA GLY A 70 -4.21 10.35 9.84
C GLY A 70 -2.75 9.93 9.92
N ALA A 71 -2.45 8.67 10.26
CA ALA A 71 -1.07 8.19 10.32
C ALA A 71 -0.36 8.34 8.96
N GLN A 72 -1.07 8.16 7.88
CA GLN A 72 -0.52 8.30 6.53
C GLN A 72 -0.03 9.72 6.22
N VAL A 73 -0.49 10.74 6.92
CA VAL A 73 -0.03 12.12 6.73
C VAL A 73 1.44 12.25 7.12
N SER A 74 1.78 11.81 8.33
CA SER A 74 3.16 11.85 8.81
C SER A 74 4.07 10.92 8.01
N LEU A 75 3.63 9.70 7.76
CA LEU A 75 4.40 8.71 7.02
C LEU A 75 4.58 9.14 5.56
N GLY A 76 3.53 9.66 4.93
CA GLY A 76 3.59 10.19 3.57
C GLY A 76 4.53 11.37 3.45
N THR A 77 4.57 12.23 4.46
CA THR A 77 5.52 13.35 4.51
C THR A 77 6.95 12.83 4.53
N GLY A 78 7.22 11.76 5.28
CA GLY A 78 8.53 11.12 5.32
C GLY A 78 8.92 10.52 3.97
N LEU A 79 7.99 9.86 3.30
CA LEU A 79 8.22 9.32 1.96
C LEU A 79 8.53 10.44 0.95
N ALA A 80 7.76 11.52 0.99
CA ALA A 80 7.97 12.67 0.10
C ALA A 80 9.33 13.33 0.37
N PHE A 81 9.70 13.46 1.63
CA PHE A 81 11.01 13.97 2.03
C PHE A 81 12.13 13.10 1.47
N ALA A 82 12.01 11.78 1.61
CA ALA A 82 13.02 10.86 1.11
C ALA A 82 13.17 10.96 -0.42
N ASN A 83 12.06 11.06 -1.13
CA ASN A 83 12.06 11.20 -2.58
C ASN A 83 12.76 12.50 -3.00
N ARG A 84 12.44 13.60 -2.34
CA ARG A 84 13.08 14.89 -2.63
C ARG A 84 14.57 14.87 -2.31
N TYR A 85 14.94 14.29 -1.19
CA TYR A 85 16.34 14.17 -0.77
C TYR A 85 17.17 13.36 -1.78
N ARG A 86 16.58 12.31 -2.35
CA ARG A 86 17.23 11.46 -3.35
C ARG A 86 17.18 12.03 -4.76
N GLY A 87 16.50 13.15 -4.95
CA GLY A 87 16.34 13.75 -6.27
C GLY A 87 15.32 13.05 -7.15
N ASN A 88 14.46 12.24 -6.56
CA ASN A 88 13.35 11.60 -7.29
C ASN A 88 12.23 12.61 -7.52
N ASP A 89 11.61 12.50 -8.67
CA ASP A 89 10.52 13.39 -9.06
C ASP A 89 9.18 12.98 -8.41
#